data_34e17dc36ee5b5a69e7e926b3470347b
#
_entry.id   34e17dc36ee5b5a69e7e926b3470347b
#
_cell.length_a   1.000
_cell.length_b   1.000
_cell.length_c   1.000
_cell.angle_alpha   90.00
_cell.angle_beta   90.00
_cell.angle_gamma   90.00
#
_symmetry.space_group_name_H-M   'P 1'
#
loop_
_entity.id
_entity.type
_entity.pdbx_description
1 polymer ?
#
loop_
_entity_poly.entity_id
_entity_poly.type
_entity_poly.pdbx_seq_one_letter_code
_entity_poly.pdbx_strand_id
1 'polypeptide(L)'
;MRFYLKTAIGFLAALLVMAVAHAANDLASFRMAQAAPRATPTATSTGEQAKVAQVNNWTVGIAGGFFEGTFIRFAVDLAKALDDGENLRILPIVSYGGNENVSDLLYLKGIDLAITYTDTFDLYRKSGQVKNIEQRVNYISELLTGELYIFARPEIKTLQDLDGKKVSLGTKGNSATTTGPIVFDRLGIHPQLLYINNTIALEQMKTGEIDALVHTGGKPNEFFRSMKPEPGFHFLPIEYSSKFADFYLPCPLYHEDYPQIIEADSRVDTLCMLAVLAVYNFPRDSDRFRRVERFIQYYFDRFARLKQPAFHPKWKDVNLAAKVPGWNRYWVAEEKLGQMSRAAVSSSENQRHIDGSPGSAKEDELMREFLEWRQRQGKK
;
A
#
# COMPACT_ATOMS: atom_id res chain seq x y z
N MET A 1 41.20 66.30 26.22
CA MET A 1 40.58 65.36 25.27
C MET A 1 41.54 64.34 24.67
N ARG A 2 42.87 64.50 24.69
CA ARG A 2 43.80 63.47 24.13
C ARG A 2 44.21 62.33 25.09
N PHE A 3 43.98 62.45 26.40
CA PHE A 3 44.34 61.44 27.40
C PHE A 3 43.31 60.33 27.53
N TYR A 4 42.03 60.61 27.33
CA TYR A 4 40.94 59.61 27.40
C TYR A 4 40.87 58.70 26.17
N LEU A 5 41.42 59.14 25.02
CA LEU A 5 41.39 58.37 23.80
C LEU A 5 42.43 57.19 23.78
N LYS A 6 43.59 57.45 24.49
CA LYS A 6 44.62 56.37 24.58
C LYS A 6 44.26 55.24 25.55
N THR A 7 43.54 55.54 26.63
CA THR A 7 43.05 54.54 27.57
C THR A 7 41.88 53.67 26.98
N ALA A 8 41.01 54.29 26.20
CA ALA A 8 39.91 53.58 25.53
C ALA A 8 40.42 52.57 24.44
N ILE A 9 41.46 52.96 23.68
CA ILE A 9 42.08 52.09 22.68
C ILE A 9 42.81 50.93 23.33
N GLY A 10 43.47 51.13 24.48
CA GLY A 10 44.14 50.02 25.21
C GLY A 10 43.18 49.04 25.79
N PHE A 11 42.01 49.44 26.29
CA PHE A 11 40.96 48.49 26.78
C PHE A 11 40.30 47.74 25.68
N LEU A 12 40.08 48.33 24.49
CA LEU A 12 39.49 47.64 23.35
C LEU A 12 40.44 46.58 22.79
N ALA A 13 41.75 46.88 22.74
CA ALA A 13 42.77 45.92 22.30
C ALA A 13 42.91 44.72 23.25
N ALA A 14 42.84 44.95 24.57
CA ALA A 14 42.89 43.89 25.59
C ALA A 14 41.66 42.97 25.54
N LEU A 15 40.46 43.54 25.31
CA LEU A 15 39.23 42.79 25.13
C LEU A 15 39.26 41.94 23.85
N LEU A 16 39.81 42.45 22.76
CA LEU A 16 39.95 41.71 21.51
C LEU A 16 40.90 40.51 21.62
N VAL A 17 42.03 40.70 22.33
CA VAL A 17 43.02 39.64 22.59
C VAL A 17 42.42 38.52 23.48
N MET A 18 41.63 38.89 24.49
CA MET A 18 40.93 37.90 25.32
C MET A 18 39.83 37.13 24.55
N ALA A 19 39.10 37.79 23.67
CA ALA A 19 38.09 37.12 22.83
C ALA A 19 38.71 36.15 21.84
N VAL A 20 39.86 36.49 21.26
CA VAL A 20 40.59 35.59 20.34
C VAL A 20 41.21 34.41 21.10
N ALA A 21 41.68 34.59 22.32
CA ALA A 21 42.22 33.54 23.16
C ALA A 21 41.10 32.56 23.63
N HIS A 22 39.89 33.04 23.92
CA HIS A 22 38.74 32.18 24.22
C HIS A 22 38.27 31.38 22.99
N ALA A 23 38.19 32.02 21.84
CA ALA A 23 37.81 31.32 20.59
C ALA A 23 38.85 30.27 20.17
N ALA A 24 40.15 30.51 20.42
CA ALA A 24 41.21 29.56 20.16
C ALA A 24 41.18 28.36 21.13
N ASN A 25 40.81 28.56 22.40
CA ASN A 25 40.62 27.47 23.36
C ASN A 25 39.37 26.63 23.06
N ASP A 26 38.26 27.24 22.60
CA ASP A 26 37.06 26.52 22.18
C ASP A 26 37.32 25.70 20.91
N LEU A 27 38.10 26.23 19.96
CA LEU A 27 38.52 25.48 18.77
C LEU A 27 39.47 24.33 19.10
N ALA A 28 40.35 24.49 20.09
CA ALA A 28 41.25 23.44 20.55
C ALA A 28 40.48 22.32 21.29
N SER A 29 39.51 22.71 22.16
CA SER A 29 38.63 21.74 22.84
C SER A 29 37.70 21.01 21.86
N PHE A 30 37.20 21.68 20.82
CA PHE A 30 36.41 21.05 19.75
C PHE A 30 37.26 20.08 18.90
N ARG A 31 38.52 20.41 18.60
CA ARG A 31 39.44 19.49 17.92
C ARG A 31 39.88 18.31 18.78
N MET A 32 40.02 18.47 20.10
CA MET A 32 40.30 17.36 21.01
C MET A 32 39.09 16.43 21.19
N ALA A 33 37.88 17.00 21.16
CA ALA A 33 36.65 16.15 21.15
C ALA A 33 36.47 15.34 19.86
N GLN A 34 36.99 15.86 18.73
CA GLN A 34 37.02 15.09 17.46
C GLN A 34 38.18 14.09 17.36
N ALA A 35 39.23 14.26 18.17
CA ALA A 35 40.40 13.39 18.25
C ALA A 35 40.32 12.38 19.40
N ALA A 36 39.16 12.23 20.06
CA ALA A 36 38.94 11.06 20.90
C ALA A 36 39.20 9.82 20.04
N PRO A 37 40.10 8.89 20.43
CA PRO A 37 40.32 7.69 19.66
C PRO A 37 38.93 7.08 19.42
N ARG A 38 38.53 6.96 18.14
CA ARG A 38 37.43 6.06 17.78
C ARG A 38 37.74 4.80 18.54
N ALA A 39 36.93 4.52 19.58
CA ALA A 39 37.02 3.26 20.26
C ALA A 39 37.09 2.21 19.14
N THR A 40 38.25 1.55 19.03
CA THR A 40 38.40 0.38 18.19
C THR A 40 37.20 -0.44 18.55
N PRO A 41 36.32 -0.84 17.62
CA PRO A 41 35.18 -1.65 17.99
C PRO A 41 35.79 -2.82 18.71
N THR A 42 35.62 -2.84 20.04
CA THR A 42 35.94 -4.00 20.87
C THR A 42 35.25 -5.11 20.11
N ALA A 43 35.99 -6.16 19.73
CA ALA A 43 35.46 -7.24 18.92
C ALA A 43 34.17 -7.73 19.61
N THR A 44 33.05 -7.10 19.24
CA THR A 44 31.71 -7.52 19.63
C THR A 44 31.67 -8.96 19.22
N SER A 45 31.40 -9.83 20.13
CA SER A 45 31.57 -11.26 19.97
C SER A 45 31.07 -11.65 18.58
N THR A 46 31.83 -12.43 17.86
CA THR A 46 31.47 -12.96 16.53
C THR A 46 30.02 -13.48 16.49
N GLY A 47 29.49 -13.91 17.67
CA GLY A 47 28.10 -14.32 17.87
C GLY A 47 27.07 -13.22 17.77
N GLU A 48 27.32 -12.00 18.25
CA GLU A 48 26.35 -10.88 18.14
C GLU A 48 26.22 -10.38 16.70
N GLN A 49 27.34 -10.22 16.01
CA GLN A 49 27.33 -9.83 14.58
C GLN A 49 26.64 -10.88 13.71
N ALA A 50 26.87 -12.17 13.98
CA ALA A 50 26.18 -13.27 13.30
C ALA A 50 24.67 -13.22 13.57
N LYS A 51 24.25 -12.96 14.81
CA LYS A 51 22.85 -12.83 15.17
C LYS A 51 22.19 -11.60 14.50
N VAL A 52 22.88 -10.45 14.47
CA VAL A 52 22.41 -9.26 13.75
C VAL A 52 22.22 -9.55 12.27
N ALA A 53 23.19 -10.20 11.63
CA ALA A 53 23.10 -10.60 10.23
C ALA A 53 21.93 -11.59 10.02
N GLN A 54 21.81 -12.62 10.84
CA GLN A 54 20.75 -13.62 10.77
C GLN A 54 19.36 -12.98 10.83
N VAL A 55 19.13 -12.11 11.82
CA VAL A 55 17.81 -11.45 11.99
C VAL A 55 17.49 -10.52 10.82
N ASN A 56 18.48 -9.79 10.28
CA ASN A 56 18.23 -8.81 9.23
C ASN A 56 18.19 -9.41 7.82
N ASN A 57 18.88 -10.51 7.55
CA ASN A 57 18.98 -11.10 6.22
C ASN A 57 17.62 -11.48 5.62
N TRP A 58 16.66 -11.87 6.46
CA TRP A 58 15.35 -12.36 6.04
C TRP A 58 14.20 -11.46 6.48
N THR A 59 14.49 -10.23 6.85
CA THR A 59 13.48 -9.25 7.23
C THR A 59 12.98 -8.49 6.01
N VAL A 60 11.65 -8.49 5.80
CA VAL A 60 10.93 -7.81 4.71
C VAL A 60 10.02 -6.75 5.31
N GLY A 61 10.15 -5.51 4.86
CA GLY A 61 9.26 -4.41 5.22
C GLY A 61 8.13 -4.25 4.21
N ILE A 62 6.89 -4.15 4.71
CA ILE A 62 5.67 -3.98 3.89
C ILE A 62 4.99 -2.68 4.28
N ALA A 63 4.96 -1.69 3.37
CA ALA A 63 4.18 -0.48 3.56
C ALA A 63 2.68 -0.78 3.43
N GLY A 64 1.92 -0.59 4.51
CA GLY A 64 0.53 -1.02 4.65
C GLY A 64 -0.50 0.12 4.69
N GLY A 65 -0.11 1.35 5.06
CA GLY A 65 -1.06 2.46 5.17
C GLY A 65 -1.47 2.78 6.60
N PHE A 66 -2.58 3.48 6.77
CA PHE A 66 -3.08 3.91 8.08
C PHE A 66 -3.37 2.75 9.02
N PHE A 67 -3.24 3.02 10.30
CA PHE A 67 -3.43 2.06 11.37
C PHE A 67 -4.82 1.39 11.36
N GLU A 68 -5.89 2.13 11.05
CA GLU A 68 -7.24 1.60 10.92
C GLU A 68 -7.57 1.12 9.48
N GLY A 69 -6.62 1.23 8.56
CA GLY A 69 -6.84 0.93 7.14
C GLY A 69 -6.80 -0.57 6.82
N THR A 70 -7.43 -0.93 5.71
CA THR A 70 -7.44 -2.32 5.23
C THR A 70 -6.04 -2.80 4.83
N PHE A 71 -5.21 -1.95 4.24
CA PHE A 71 -3.88 -2.33 3.77
C PHE A 71 -2.94 -2.74 4.91
N ILE A 72 -2.94 -1.99 6.03
CA ILE A 72 -2.11 -2.36 7.17
C ILE A 72 -2.59 -3.69 7.80
N ARG A 73 -3.91 -3.95 7.81
CA ARG A 73 -4.44 -5.24 8.27
C ARG A 73 -3.96 -6.39 7.41
N PHE A 74 -3.94 -6.21 6.07
CA PHE A 74 -3.36 -7.20 5.15
C PHE A 74 -1.86 -7.42 5.40
N ALA A 75 -1.08 -6.37 5.63
CA ALA A 75 0.34 -6.49 5.97
C ALA A 75 0.56 -7.22 7.30
N VAL A 76 -0.28 -6.96 8.31
CA VAL A 76 -0.27 -7.68 9.60
C VAL A 76 -0.68 -9.15 9.43
N ASP A 77 -1.66 -9.43 8.59
CA ASP A 77 -2.07 -10.80 8.29
C ASP A 77 -0.96 -11.58 7.60
N LEU A 78 -0.25 -10.97 6.64
CA LEU A 78 0.94 -11.55 6.02
C LEU A 78 2.01 -11.88 7.07
N ALA A 79 2.28 -10.97 8.00
CA ALA A 79 3.21 -11.24 9.08
C ALA A 79 2.76 -12.43 9.94
N LYS A 80 1.51 -12.44 10.40
CA LYS A 80 0.98 -13.55 11.23
C LYS A 80 0.96 -14.90 10.54
N ALA A 81 0.72 -14.93 9.22
CA ALA A 81 0.60 -16.18 8.47
C ALA A 81 1.95 -16.74 8.02
N LEU A 82 2.93 -15.89 7.73
CA LEU A 82 4.15 -16.26 7.00
C LEU A 82 5.41 -16.15 7.82
N ASP A 83 5.50 -15.21 8.79
CA ASP A 83 6.66 -15.01 9.64
C ASP A 83 6.88 -16.27 10.51
N ASP A 84 8.10 -16.81 10.51
CA ASP A 84 8.49 -17.94 11.37
C ASP A 84 9.62 -17.57 12.35
N GLY A 85 10.00 -16.28 12.37
CA GLY A 85 10.98 -15.72 13.29
C GLY A 85 12.44 -16.04 12.97
N GLU A 86 12.72 -17.04 12.14
CA GLU A 86 14.08 -17.48 11.82
C GLU A 86 14.43 -17.25 10.34
N ASN A 87 13.61 -17.80 9.44
CA ASN A 87 13.90 -17.78 8.00
C ASN A 87 13.18 -16.69 7.25
N LEU A 88 12.12 -16.13 7.82
CA LEU A 88 11.40 -14.99 7.28
C LEU A 88 10.83 -14.18 8.45
N ARG A 89 11.11 -12.89 8.45
CA ARG A 89 10.49 -11.91 9.33
C ARG A 89 9.80 -10.85 8.49
N ILE A 90 8.55 -10.51 8.85
CA ILE A 90 7.76 -9.51 8.15
C ILE A 90 7.43 -8.36 9.10
N LEU A 91 7.78 -7.16 8.69
CA LEU A 91 7.49 -5.92 9.41
C LEU A 91 6.39 -5.15 8.69
N PRO A 92 5.14 -5.18 9.19
CA PRO A 92 4.10 -4.27 8.73
C PRO A 92 4.45 -2.84 9.12
N ILE A 93 4.44 -1.94 8.16
CA ILE A 93 4.86 -0.54 8.35
C ILE A 93 3.66 0.37 8.11
N VAL A 94 3.35 1.19 9.12
CA VAL A 94 2.31 2.20 9.04
C VAL A 94 2.79 3.36 8.17
N SER A 95 1.94 3.82 7.28
CA SER A 95 2.17 4.95 6.38
C SER A 95 0.87 5.73 6.19
N TYR A 96 0.85 6.74 5.32
CA TYR A 96 -0.40 7.43 4.98
C TYR A 96 -1.25 6.69 3.94
N GLY A 97 -0.72 5.69 3.23
CA GLY A 97 -1.51 4.83 2.35
C GLY A 97 -0.97 4.70 0.93
N GLY A 98 -1.81 4.31 -0.01
CA GLY A 98 -1.42 3.79 -1.31
C GLY A 98 -0.47 4.66 -2.12
N ASN A 99 -0.64 5.98 -2.12
CA ASN A 99 0.25 6.89 -2.85
C ASN A 99 1.63 7.00 -2.16
N GLU A 100 1.64 7.20 -0.84
CA GLU A 100 2.90 7.21 -0.09
C GLU A 100 3.59 5.85 -0.16
N ASN A 101 2.84 4.75 -0.11
CA ASN A 101 3.39 3.40 -0.20
C ASN A 101 4.22 3.18 -1.47
N VAL A 102 3.80 3.73 -2.61
CA VAL A 102 4.59 3.68 -3.86
C VAL A 102 5.86 4.52 -3.76
N SER A 103 5.76 5.72 -3.18
CA SER A 103 6.93 6.57 -2.91
C SER A 103 7.93 5.88 -1.98
N ASP A 104 7.43 5.29 -0.90
CA ASP A 104 8.25 4.59 0.08
C ASP A 104 8.92 3.35 -0.52
N LEU A 105 8.20 2.59 -1.35
CA LEU A 105 8.77 1.45 -2.08
C LEU A 105 9.93 1.88 -2.99
N LEU A 106 9.83 3.06 -3.59
CA LEU A 106 10.83 3.59 -4.50
C LEU A 106 12.07 4.15 -3.79
N TYR A 107 11.88 4.79 -2.63
CA TYR A 107 12.90 5.68 -2.05
C TYR A 107 13.24 5.40 -0.58
N LEU A 108 12.33 4.81 0.20
CA LEU A 108 12.56 4.60 1.63
C LEU A 108 13.34 3.31 1.89
N LYS A 109 14.41 3.42 2.67
CA LYS A 109 15.18 2.26 3.09
C LYS A 109 14.37 1.40 4.07
N GLY A 110 14.32 0.10 3.81
CA GLY A 110 13.60 -0.86 4.67
C GLY A 110 12.19 -1.22 4.18
N ILE A 111 11.71 -0.58 3.10
CA ILE A 111 10.49 -0.97 2.40
C ILE A 111 10.86 -1.86 1.22
N ASP A 112 10.42 -3.10 1.25
CA ASP A 112 10.65 -4.10 0.19
C ASP A 112 9.39 -4.35 -0.64
N LEU A 113 8.23 -4.22 0.00
CA LEU A 113 6.90 -4.42 -0.57
C LEU A 113 5.97 -3.27 -0.16
N ALA A 114 4.92 -3.06 -0.95
CA ALA A 114 3.92 -2.05 -0.68
C ALA A 114 2.53 -2.51 -1.13
N ILE A 115 1.48 -2.10 -0.42
CA ILE A 115 0.11 -2.33 -0.87
C ILE A 115 -0.43 -1.02 -1.45
N THR A 116 -0.90 -1.04 -2.70
CA THR A 116 -1.42 0.14 -3.38
C THR A 116 -2.52 -0.22 -4.36
N TYR A 117 -3.32 0.77 -4.77
CA TYR A 117 -4.31 0.60 -5.84
C TYR A 117 -3.70 0.82 -7.22
N THR A 118 -4.36 0.24 -8.23
CA THR A 118 -3.89 0.28 -9.62
C THR A 118 -3.92 1.68 -10.23
N ASP A 119 -4.86 2.52 -9.84
CA ASP A 119 -4.97 3.91 -10.28
C ASP A 119 -3.81 4.79 -9.78
N THR A 120 -3.27 4.49 -8.60
CA THR A 120 -2.08 5.18 -8.06
C THR A 120 -0.86 4.95 -8.97
N PHE A 121 -0.66 3.72 -9.45
CA PHE A 121 0.43 3.42 -10.38
C PHE A 121 0.27 4.16 -11.72
N ASP A 122 -0.95 4.19 -12.24
CA ASP A 122 -1.26 4.91 -13.49
C ASP A 122 -0.99 6.42 -13.33
N LEU A 123 -1.32 7.00 -12.17
CA LEU A 123 -0.97 8.38 -11.86
C LEU A 123 0.53 8.62 -11.95
N TYR A 124 1.36 7.78 -11.34
CA TYR A 124 2.82 7.89 -11.42
C TYR A 124 3.34 7.76 -12.86
N ARG A 125 2.76 6.85 -13.63
CA ARG A 125 3.10 6.64 -15.04
C ARG A 125 2.76 7.86 -15.90
N LYS A 126 1.55 8.40 -15.76
CA LYS A 126 1.07 9.54 -16.55
C LYS A 126 1.73 10.85 -16.16
N SER A 127 2.02 11.06 -14.88
CA SER A 127 2.66 12.29 -14.40
C SER A 127 4.12 12.43 -14.85
N GLY A 128 4.77 11.34 -15.24
CA GLY A 128 6.19 11.33 -15.58
C GLY A 128 7.13 11.66 -14.40
N GLN A 129 6.61 11.76 -13.17
CA GLN A 129 7.41 12.05 -11.98
C GLN A 129 8.47 10.98 -11.72
N VAL A 130 8.17 9.72 -12.07
CA VAL A 130 9.08 8.60 -11.95
C VAL A 130 9.37 8.02 -13.32
N LYS A 131 10.60 8.23 -13.82
CA LYS A 131 11.00 7.65 -15.11
C LYS A 131 11.01 6.13 -15.05
N ASN A 132 10.45 5.50 -16.08
CA ASN A 132 10.41 4.05 -16.27
C ASN A 132 9.83 3.30 -15.06
N ILE A 133 8.76 3.81 -14.47
CA ILE A 133 8.15 3.20 -13.28
C ILE A 133 7.72 1.75 -13.55
N GLU A 134 7.29 1.41 -14.77
CA GLU A 134 6.88 0.06 -15.20
C GLU A 134 8.02 -0.96 -15.15
N GLN A 135 9.28 -0.49 -15.23
CA GLN A 135 10.47 -1.32 -15.10
C GLN A 135 10.95 -1.44 -13.66
N ARG A 136 10.57 -0.48 -12.81
CA ARG A 136 11.02 -0.38 -11.41
C ARG A 136 10.07 -1.01 -10.41
N VAL A 137 8.77 -0.94 -10.67
CA VAL A 137 7.72 -1.47 -9.79
C VAL A 137 6.88 -2.49 -10.54
N ASN A 138 6.77 -3.67 -9.95
CA ASN A 138 5.97 -4.79 -10.43
C ASN A 138 4.94 -5.17 -9.37
N TYR A 139 4.01 -6.08 -9.66
CA TYR A 139 3.15 -6.68 -8.66
C TYR A 139 3.45 -8.16 -8.45
N ILE A 140 3.26 -8.66 -7.23
CA ILE A 140 3.35 -10.08 -6.89
C ILE A 140 2.00 -10.76 -7.16
N SER A 141 0.94 -10.20 -6.58
CA SER A 141 -0.44 -10.66 -6.76
C SER A 141 -1.43 -9.51 -6.65
N GLU A 142 -2.60 -9.67 -7.22
CA GLU A 142 -3.78 -8.96 -6.79
C GLU A 142 -4.09 -9.35 -5.33
N LEU A 143 -4.61 -8.42 -4.52
CA LEU A 143 -4.96 -8.68 -3.13
C LEU A 143 -6.47 -8.56 -2.88
N LEU A 144 -7.01 -7.39 -3.09
CA LEU A 144 -8.41 -7.10 -2.80
C LEU A 144 -8.95 -5.99 -3.70
N THR A 145 -10.26 -5.91 -3.76
CA THR A 145 -10.93 -4.69 -4.22
C THR A 145 -11.15 -3.76 -3.02
N GLY A 146 -10.87 -2.48 -3.19
CA GLY A 146 -11.21 -1.45 -2.24
C GLY A 146 -12.32 -0.57 -2.78
N GLU A 147 -13.33 -0.33 -1.96
CA GLU A 147 -14.48 0.50 -2.29
C GLU A 147 -14.14 1.98 -2.15
N LEU A 148 -14.71 2.82 -3.03
CA LEU A 148 -14.69 4.27 -2.92
C LEU A 148 -15.95 4.71 -2.19
N TYR A 149 -15.78 5.47 -1.12
CA TYR A 149 -16.86 6.02 -0.31
C TYR A 149 -16.87 7.53 -0.49
N ILE A 150 -18.03 8.10 -0.86
CA ILE A 150 -18.29 9.53 -0.76
C ILE A 150 -19.41 9.69 0.27
N PHE A 151 -19.04 10.13 1.47
CA PHE A 151 -19.96 10.30 2.59
C PHE A 151 -20.28 11.77 2.77
N ALA A 152 -21.55 12.10 2.79
CA ALA A 152 -22.03 13.47 2.67
C ALA A 152 -23.06 13.86 3.74
N ARG A 153 -23.17 15.15 3.95
CA ARG A 153 -24.21 15.78 4.78
C ARG A 153 -25.58 15.68 4.12
N PRO A 154 -26.68 15.82 4.90
CA PRO A 154 -28.07 15.68 4.41
C PRO A 154 -28.44 16.60 3.24
N GLU A 155 -27.80 17.75 3.12
CA GLU A 155 -28.11 18.76 2.08
C GLU A 155 -27.55 18.37 0.70
N ILE A 156 -26.53 17.53 0.68
CA ILE A 156 -25.90 17.04 -0.54
C ILE A 156 -26.65 15.77 -0.97
N LYS A 157 -27.42 15.82 -2.03
CA LYS A 157 -28.26 14.70 -2.48
C LYS A 157 -27.67 13.92 -3.63
N THR A 158 -26.89 14.61 -4.47
CA THR A 158 -26.28 14.05 -5.67
C THR A 158 -24.79 14.38 -5.71
N LEU A 159 -24.04 13.68 -6.57
CA LEU A 159 -22.63 13.99 -6.80
C LEU A 159 -22.44 15.41 -7.37
N GLN A 160 -23.37 15.88 -8.18
CA GLN A 160 -23.34 17.22 -8.77
C GLN A 160 -23.46 18.32 -7.73
N ASP A 161 -24.14 18.06 -6.62
CA ASP A 161 -24.24 19.03 -5.50
C ASP A 161 -22.88 19.29 -4.83
N LEU A 162 -21.87 18.46 -5.10
CA LEU A 162 -20.51 18.65 -4.60
C LEU A 162 -19.72 19.71 -5.39
N ASP A 163 -20.21 20.17 -6.53
CA ASP A 163 -19.52 21.19 -7.31
C ASP A 163 -19.35 22.47 -6.48
N GLY A 164 -18.12 22.99 -6.38
CA GLY A 164 -17.76 24.12 -5.52
C GLY A 164 -17.84 23.88 -4.01
N LYS A 165 -18.26 22.69 -3.53
CA LYS A 165 -18.36 22.34 -2.11
C LYS A 165 -17.04 21.90 -1.52
N LYS A 166 -16.92 21.99 -0.22
CA LYS A 166 -15.71 21.56 0.52
C LYS A 166 -15.74 20.06 0.77
N VAL A 167 -14.82 19.33 0.13
CA VAL A 167 -14.73 17.88 0.22
C VAL A 167 -13.36 17.46 0.76
N SER A 168 -13.35 16.73 1.87
CA SER A 168 -12.11 16.19 2.43
C SER A 168 -11.73 14.87 1.74
N LEU A 169 -10.47 14.76 1.34
CA LEU A 169 -9.87 13.53 0.79
C LEU A 169 -9.04 12.75 1.82
N GLY A 170 -9.18 13.08 3.10
CA GLY A 170 -8.30 12.55 4.14
C GLY A 170 -6.90 13.15 4.10
N THR A 171 -5.96 12.56 4.83
CA THR A 171 -4.57 13.04 4.90
C THR A 171 -3.86 12.88 3.55
N LYS A 172 -2.98 13.81 3.20
CA LYS A 172 -2.14 13.69 1.99
C LYS A 172 -1.37 12.37 2.00
N GLY A 173 -1.24 11.75 0.82
CA GLY A 173 -0.54 10.48 0.65
C GLY A 173 -1.45 9.24 0.73
N ASN A 174 -2.68 9.36 1.24
CA ASN A 174 -3.61 8.26 1.21
C ASN A 174 -4.20 8.02 -0.20
N SER A 175 -4.85 6.88 -0.41
CA SER A 175 -5.38 6.51 -1.72
C SER A 175 -6.52 7.42 -2.19
N ALA A 176 -7.35 7.93 -1.30
CA ALA A 176 -8.45 8.84 -1.68
C ALA A 176 -7.94 10.15 -2.29
N THR A 177 -6.71 10.59 -1.94
CA THR A 177 -6.08 11.77 -2.54
C THR A 177 -5.66 11.57 -4.00
N THR A 178 -5.65 10.33 -4.47
CA THR A 178 -5.47 9.96 -5.89
C THR A 178 -6.81 9.68 -6.55
N THR A 179 -7.57 8.75 -5.99
CA THR A 179 -8.84 8.25 -6.56
C THR A 179 -9.92 9.34 -6.63
N GLY A 180 -10.09 10.13 -5.57
CA GLY A 180 -11.11 11.18 -5.52
C GLY A 180 -11.02 12.19 -6.67
N PRO A 181 -9.87 12.87 -6.86
CA PRO A 181 -9.69 13.80 -7.96
C PRO A 181 -9.91 13.17 -9.34
N ILE A 182 -9.44 11.94 -9.58
CA ILE A 182 -9.66 11.23 -10.86
C ILE A 182 -11.16 11.01 -11.09
N VAL A 183 -11.91 10.60 -10.08
CA VAL A 183 -13.34 10.33 -10.20
C VAL A 183 -14.11 11.63 -10.40
N PHE A 184 -13.81 12.69 -9.65
CA PHE A 184 -14.45 13.99 -9.81
C PHE A 184 -14.20 14.60 -11.21
N ASP A 185 -12.96 14.55 -11.70
CA ASP A 185 -12.60 15.02 -13.04
C ASP A 185 -13.41 14.28 -14.14
N ARG A 186 -13.52 12.95 -14.05
CA ARG A 186 -14.30 12.15 -14.98
C ARG A 186 -15.80 12.43 -14.96
N LEU A 187 -16.31 12.88 -13.82
CA LEU A 187 -17.70 13.27 -13.63
C LEU A 187 -17.95 14.73 -14.03
N GLY A 188 -16.89 15.53 -14.22
CA GLY A 188 -16.97 16.97 -14.48
C GLY A 188 -17.43 17.77 -13.25
N ILE A 189 -17.04 17.33 -12.05
CA ILE A 189 -17.36 17.95 -10.76
C ILE A 189 -16.08 18.55 -10.18
N HIS A 190 -16.14 19.80 -9.70
CA HIS A 190 -14.98 20.55 -9.24
C HIS A 190 -15.13 21.02 -7.79
N PRO A 191 -15.05 20.12 -6.80
CA PRO A 191 -15.13 20.49 -5.39
C PRO A 191 -13.87 21.22 -4.92
N GLN A 192 -13.99 21.94 -3.81
CA GLN A 192 -12.85 22.48 -3.08
C GLN A 192 -12.20 21.35 -2.25
N LEU A 193 -11.11 20.78 -2.76
CA LEU A 193 -10.46 19.62 -2.13
C LEU A 193 -9.66 20.02 -0.90
N LEU A 194 -9.94 19.37 0.22
CA LEU A 194 -9.27 19.52 1.49
C LEU A 194 -8.52 18.23 1.87
N TYR A 195 -7.45 18.38 2.65
CA TYR A 195 -6.60 17.25 3.07
C TYR A 195 -6.58 17.16 4.59
N ILE A 196 -7.70 16.69 5.15
CA ILE A 196 -7.97 16.65 6.60
C ILE A 196 -8.22 15.20 6.98
N ASN A 197 -7.64 14.75 8.10
CA ASN A 197 -7.91 13.41 8.63
C ASN A 197 -9.41 13.14 8.74
N ASN A 198 -9.86 11.93 8.39
CA ASN A 198 -11.28 11.60 8.27
C ASN A 198 -12.06 11.80 9.58
N THR A 199 -11.46 11.51 10.73
CA THR A 199 -12.11 11.74 12.03
C THR A 199 -12.36 13.22 12.28
N ILE A 200 -11.37 14.07 11.97
CA ILE A 200 -11.52 15.52 12.09
C ILE A 200 -12.51 16.05 11.05
N ALA A 201 -12.43 15.55 9.80
CA ALA A 201 -13.36 15.93 8.73
C ALA A 201 -14.81 15.60 9.09
N LEU A 202 -15.06 14.43 9.72
CA LEU A 202 -16.39 14.06 10.19
C LEU A 202 -16.92 15.04 11.24
N GLU A 203 -16.11 15.48 12.20
CA GLU A 203 -16.54 16.49 13.17
C GLU A 203 -16.83 17.84 12.51
N GLN A 204 -16.01 18.24 11.53
CA GLN A 204 -16.25 19.46 10.75
C GLN A 204 -17.48 19.34 9.81
N MET A 205 -17.83 18.14 9.37
CA MET A 205 -19.10 17.91 8.67
C MET A 205 -20.30 18.14 9.60
N LYS A 206 -20.23 17.71 10.86
CA LYS A 206 -21.31 17.94 11.85
C LYS A 206 -21.55 19.42 12.10
N THR A 207 -20.48 20.24 12.10
CA THR A 207 -20.58 21.69 12.30
C THR A 207 -20.88 22.48 11.00
N GLY A 208 -20.87 21.80 9.85
CA GLY A 208 -21.14 22.44 8.55
C GLY A 208 -19.94 23.12 7.89
N GLU A 209 -18.75 22.89 8.41
CA GLU A 209 -17.51 23.43 7.82
C GLU A 209 -17.06 22.67 6.57
N ILE A 210 -17.39 21.38 6.48
CA ILE A 210 -17.12 20.48 5.35
C ILE A 210 -18.44 19.84 4.90
N ASP A 211 -18.63 19.66 3.61
CA ASP A 211 -19.86 19.15 3.01
C ASP A 211 -19.83 17.63 2.85
N ALA A 212 -18.65 17.06 2.54
CA ALA A 212 -18.46 15.62 2.34
C ALA A 212 -17.04 15.19 2.62
N LEU A 213 -16.84 13.89 2.85
CA LEU A 213 -15.53 13.26 2.87
C LEU A 213 -15.46 12.10 1.88
N VAL A 214 -14.29 11.88 1.31
CA VAL A 214 -13.96 10.74 0.46
C VAL A 214 -13.04 9.80 1.21
N HIS A 215 -13.35 8.52 1.16
CA HIS A 215 -12.52 7.47 1.74
C HIS A 215 -12.36 6.31 0.75
N THR A 216 -11.28 5.55 0.86
CA THR A 216 -11.04 4.34 0.10
C THR A 216 -10.62 3.21 1.05
N GLY A 217 -11.16 2.02 0.85
CA GLY A 217 -10.81 0.88 1.69
C GLY A 217 -11.71 -0.31 1.41
N GLY A 218 -11.28 -1.50 1.81
CA GLY A 218 -12.10 -2.71 1.68
C GLY A 218 -13.29 -2.71 2.65
N LYS A 219 -14.45 -3.14 2.17
CA LYS A 219 -15.63 -3.30 2.99
C LYS A 219 -15.62 -4.64 3.78
N PRO A 220 -16.19 -4.67 4.98
CA PRO A 220 -16.65 -3.52 5.74
C PRO A 220 -15.48 -2.70 6.28
N ASN A 221 -15.52 -1.37 6.08
CA ASN A 221 -14.49 -0.46 6.55
C ASN A 221 -14.75 -0.06 8.00
N GLU A 222 -13.72 -0.15 8.85
CA GLU A 222 -13.86 0.06 10.30
C GLU A 222 -14.23 1.51 10.66
N PHE A 223 -13.72 2.50 9.90
CA PHE A 223 -14.06 3.91 10.12
C PHE A 223 -15.60 4.12 10.06
N PHE A 224 -16.26 3.56 9.04
CA PHE A 224 -17.72 3.68 8.92
C PHE A 224 -18.48 2.74 9.84
N ARG A 225 -17.95 1.56 10.16
CA ARG A 225 -18.60 0.63 11.09
C ARG A 225 -18.67 1.13 12.53
N SER A 226 -17.60 1.79 12.98
CA SER A 226 -17.48 2.28 14.36
C SER A 226 -18.13 3.64 14.59
N MET A 227 -18.39 4.40 13.51
CA MET A 227 -18.98 5.74 13.63
C MET A 227 -20.46 5.68 14.00
N LYS A 228 -20.91 6.71 14.70
CA LYS A 228 -22.34 7.03 14.86
C LYS A 228 -22.63 8.20 13.95
N PRO A 229 -23.28 7.98 12.80
CA PRO A 229 -23.59 9.06 11.88
C PRO A 229 -24.65 9.98 12.48
N GLU A 230 -24.57 11.28 12.18
CA GLU A 230 -25.66 12.21 12.45
C GLU A 230 -26.85 11.88 11.54
N PRO A 231 -28.08 12.22 11.97
CA PRO A 231 -29.26 11.97 11.15
C PRO A 231 -29.18 12.57 9.75
N GLY A 232 -29.45 11.74 8.75
CA GLY A 232 -29.44 12.14 7.33
C GLY A 232 -28.07 12.15 6.64
N PHE A 233 -26.98 11.90 7.36
CA PHE A 233 -25.67 11.64 6.73
C PHE A 233 -25.72 10.31 5.98
N HIS A 234 -25.20 10.28 4.76
CA HIS A 234 -25.34 9.14 3.88
C HIS A 234 -24.19 9.00 2.88
N PHE A 235 -24.09 7.83 2.26
CA PHE A 235 -23.21 7.63 1.10
C PHE A 235 -23.89 8.13 -0.18
N LEU A 236 -23.13 8.87 -1.00
CA LEU A 236 -23.58 9.24 -2.35
C LEU A 236 -23.31 8.10 -3.32
N PRO A 237 -24.30 7.67 -4.12
CA PRO A 237 -24.10 6.64 -5.12
C PRO A 237 -23.24 7.16 -6.28
N ILE A 238 -22.40 6.27 -6.85
CA ILE A 238 -21.62 6.52 -8.05
C ILE A 238 -22.06 5.51 -9.12
N GLU A 239 -22.76 5.97 -10.13
CA GLU A 239 -23.17 5.12 -11.24
C GLU A 239 -21.96 4.71 -12.09
N TYR A 240 -21.77 3.41 -12.28
CA TYR A 240 -20.71 2.89 -13.14
C TYR A 240 -21.02 3.19 -14.61
N SER A 241 -20.02 3.66 -15.33
CA SER A 241 -20.11 3.93 -16.78
C SER A 241 -18.79 3.60 -17.47
N SER A 242 -18.79 3.64 -18.80
CA SER A 242 -17.58 3.42 -19.62
C SER A 242 -16.43 4.38 -19.28
N LYS A 243 -16.71 5.54 -18.67
CA LYS A 243 -15.69 6.49 -18.19
C LYS A 243 -14.76 5.87 -17.12
N PHE A 244 -15.19 4.80 -16.46
CA PHE A 244 -14.48 4.18 -15.36
C PHE A 244 -13.84 2.83 -15.72
N ALA A 245 -14.09 2.28 -16.91
CA ALA A 245 -13.79 0.90 -17.29
C ALA A 245 -12.29 0.54 -17.33
N ASP A 246 -11.39 1.52 -17.31
CA ASP A 246 -9.94 1.31 -17.36
C ASP A 246 -9.33 0.84 -16.03
N PHE A 247 -9.86 1.33 -14.87
CA PHE A 247 -9.29 1.05 -13.54
C PHE A 247 -10.31 0.68 -12.48
N TYR A 248 -11.60 0.92 -12.73
CA TYR A 248 -12.63 0.78 -11.72
C TYR A 248 -13.64 -0.29 -12.11
N LEU A 249 -14.19 -0.93 -11.09
CA LEU A 249 -15.25 -1.92 -11.21
C LEU A 249 -16.51 -1.43 -10.50
N PRO A 250 -17.72 -1.83 -10.94
CA PRO A 250 -18.93 -1.57 -10.17
C PRO A 250 -18.92 -2.37 -8.87
N CYS A 251 -19.21 -1.71 -7.75
CA CYS A 251 -19.24 -2.31 -6.43
C CYS A 251 -20.39 -1.74 -5.61
N PRO A 252 -21.34 -2.54 -5.18
CA PRO A 252 -22.38 -2.09 -4.26
C PRO A 252 -21.93 -2.18 -2.79
N LEU A 253 -22.35 -1.23 -1.98
CA LEU A 253 -22.38 -1.28 -0.54
C LEU A 253 -23.79 -1.72 -0.10
N TYR A 254 -23.88 -2.62 0.84
CA TYR A 254 -25.14 -3.18 1.30
C TYR A 254 -25.46 -2.78 2.75
N HIS A 255 -26.71 -2.94 3.15
CA HIS A 255 -27.12 -2.74 4.54
C HIS A 255 -26.26 -3.54 5.53
N GLU A 256 -25.93 -4.78 5.22
CA GLU A 256 -25.14 -5.68 6.08
C GLU A 256 -23.71 -5.15 6.31
N ASP A 257 -23.19 -4.37 5.36
CA ASP A 257 -21.87 -3.73 5.51
C ASP A 257 -21.95 -2.57 6.52
N TYR A 258 -23.04 -1.77 6.47
CA TYR A 258 -23.23 -0.53 7.23
C TYR A 258 -24.69 -0.30 7.66
N PRO A 259 -25.24 -1.08 8.60
CA PRO A 259 -26.66 -1.02 8.95
C PRO A 259 -27.09 0.30 9.58
N GLN A 260 -26.14 1.10 10.10
CA GLN A 260 -26.42 2.41 10.66
C GLN A 260 -26.46 3.55 9.61
N ILE A 261 -26.08 3.28 8.34
CA ILE A 261 -26.00 4.28 7.27
C ILE A 261 -26.90 3.91 6.09
N ILE A 262 -26.99 2.62 5.76
CA ILE A 262 -27.75 2.11 4.63
C ILE A 262 -29.03 1.47 5.15
N GLU A 263 -30.19 1.86 4.62
CA GLU A 263 -31.49 1.30 5.02
C GLU A 263 -31.60 -0.18 4.65
N ALA A 264 -32.45 -0.90 5.39
CA ALA A 264 -32.73 -2.32 5.12
C ALA A 264 -33.25 -2.47 3.66
N ASP A 265 -32.86 -3.56 3.02
CA ASP A 265 -33.20 -3.89 1.63
C ASP A 265 -32.69 -2.87 0.57
N SER A 266 -31.81 -1.95 1.00
CA SER A 266 -31.18 -0.94 0.12
C SER A 266 -29.72 -1.27 -0.16
N ARG A 267 -29.20 -0.67 -1.25
CA ARG A 267 -27.79 -0.66 -1.57
C ARG A 267 -27.35 0.70 -2.09
N VAL A 268 -26.08 0.98 -2.00
CA VAL A 268 -25.44 2.16 -2.60
C VAL A 268 -24.44 1.68 -3.64
N ASP A 269 -24.67 1.98 -4.90
CA ASP A 269 -23.73 1.67 -5.97
C ASP A 269 -22.50 2.59 -5.87
N THR A 270 -21.31 2.03 -5.98
CA THR A 270 -20.05 2.76 -5.97
C THR A 270 -19.00 2.09 -6.87
N LEU A 271 -17.78 2.62 -6.84
CA LEU A 271 -16.64 2.12 -7.61
C LEU A 271 -15.66 1.36 -6.69
N CYS A 272 -15.06 0.32 -7.24
CA CYS A 272 -13.93 -0.38 -6.64
C CYS A 272 -12.66 -0.23 -7.44
N MET A 273 -11.53 -0.17 -6.74
CA MET A 273 -10.19 -0.25 -7.28
C MET A 273 -9.57 -1.61 -6.91
N LEU A 274 -8.77 -2.17 -7.82
CA LEU A 274 -7.94 -3.32 -7.51
C LEU A 274 -6.73 -2.89 -6.69
N ALA A 275 -6.49 -3.55 -5.57
CA ALA A 275 -5.26 -3.41 -4.80
C ALA A 275 -4.28 -4.54 -5.14
N VAL A 276 -3.01 -4.21 -5.17
CA VAL A 276 -1.91 -5.12 -5.48
C VAL A 276 -0.86 -5.12 -4.37
N LEU A 277 -0.19 -6.26 -4.21
CA LEU A 277 1.07 -6.34 -3.48
C LEU A 277 2.19 -5.97 -4.46
N ALA A 278 2.63 -4.73 -4.39
CA ALA A 278 3.68 -4.18 -5.21
C ALA A 278 5.07 -4.51 -4.66
N VAL A 279 6.04 -4.62 -5.55
CA VAL A 279 7.43 -4.93 -5.26
C VAL A 279 8.35 -4.09 -6.15
N TYR A 280 9.47 -3.63 -5.61
CA TYR A 280 10.52 -3.04 -6.43
C TYR A 280 11.26 -4.13 -7.20
N ASN A 281 11.65 -3.84 -8.44
CA ASN A 281 12.41 -4.77 -9.28
C ASN A 281 13.90 -4.80 -8.86
N PHE A 282 14.19 -5.48 -7.76
CA PHE A 282 15.56 -5.56 -7.22
C PHE A 282 16.49 -6.35 -8.13
N PRO A 283 17.79 -5.92 -8.27
CA PRO A 283 18.81 -6.70 -8.93
C PRO A 283 18.95 -8.10 -8.30
N ARG A 284 19.13 -9.13 -9.15
CA ARG A 284 19.15 -10.55 -8.74
C ARG A 284 20.27 -10.91 -7.73
N ASP A 285 21.36 -10.15 -7.74
CA ASP A 285 22.52 -10.34 -6.86
C ASP A 285 22.39 -9.60 -5.51
N SER A 286 21.29 -8.84 -5.33
CA SER A 286 21.09 -8.04 -4.11
C SER A 286 20.49 -8.85 -2.96
N ASP A 287 20.84 -8.46 -1.71
CA ASP A 287 20.25 -9.02 -0.50
C ASP A 287 18.73 -8.82 -0.46
N ARG A 288 18.26 -7.68 -0.99
CA ARG A 288 16.85 -7.36 -1.06
C ARG A 288 16.10 -8.32 -1.99
N PHE A 289 16.69 -8.68 -3.12
CA PHE A 289 16.13 -9.69 -4.01
C PHE A 289 15.95 -11.03 -3.29
N ARG A 290 17.01 -11.55 -2.62
CA ARG A 290 16.96 -12.86 -1.95
C ARG A 290 15.86 -12.96 -0.91
N ARG A 291 15.66 -11.92 -0.10
CA ARG A 291 14.60 -11.96 0.93
C ARG A 291 13.19 -11.77 0.35
N VAL A 292 13.03 -10.99 -0.72
CA VAL A 292 11.75 -10.87 -1.45
C VAL A 292 11.40 -12.18 -2.16
N GLU A 293 12.37 -12.84 -2.78
CA GLU A 293 12.18 -14.17 -3.38
C GLU A 293 11.71 -15.19 -2.34
N ARG A 294 12.35 -15.22 -1.16
CA ARG A 294 11.92 -16.06 -0.04
C ARG A 294 10.51 -15.72 0.44
N PHE A 295 10.18 -14.42 0.56
CA PHE A 295 8.83 -13.99 0.89
C PHE A 295 7.82 -14.54 -0.13
N ILE A 296 8.10 -14.43 -1.42
CA ILE A 296 7.21 -14.94 -2.49
C ILE A 296 7.01 -16.45 -2.34
N GLN A 297 8.07 -17.23 -2.11
CA GLN A 297 7.96 -18.66 -1.88
C GLN A 297 7.00 -18.97 -0.72
N TYR A 298 7.21 -18.34 0.44
CA TYR A 298 6.37 -18.53 1.63
C TYR A 298 4.94 -18.07 1.41
N TYR A 299 4.73 -16.94 0.70
CA TYR A 299 3.41 -16.40 0.41
C TYR A 299 2.58 -17.38 -0.40
N PHE A 300 3.12 -17.92 -1.47
CA PHE A 300 2.42 -18.88 -2.32
C PHE A 300 2.23 -20.22 -1.62
N ASP A 301 3.26 -20.76 -0.95
CA ASP A 301 3.19 -22.08 -0.29
C ASP A 301 2.25 -22.09 0.91
N ARG A 302 2.16 -20.98 1.64
CA ARG A 302 1.34 -20.85 2.85
C ARG A 302 0.05 -20.04 2.65
N PHE A 303 -0.30 -19.71 1.43
CA PHE A 303 -1.44 -18.84 1.10
C PHE A 303 -2.77 -19.35 1.70
N ALA A 304 -2.99 -20.65 1.77
CA ALA A 304 -4.18 -21.24 2.37
C ALA A 304 -4.41 -20.83 3.84
N ARG A 305 -3.36 -20.48 4.57
CA ARG A 305 -3.48 -19.97 5.95
C ARG A 305 -4.23 -18.65 6.02
N LEU A 306 -4.00 -17.75 5.06
CA LEU A 306 -4.63 -16.43 4.99
C LEU A 306 -6.15 -16.51 4.78
N LYS A 307 -6.67 -17.62 4.24
CA LYS A 307 -8.11 -17.86 4.05
C LYS A 307 -8.84 -18.30 5.32
N GLN A 308 -8.13 -18.53 6.43
CA GLN A 308 -8.72 -18.94 7.70
C GLN A 308 -9.50 -17.79 8.37
N PRO A 309 -10.50 -18.08 9.23
CA PRO A 309 -11.36 -17.07 9.86
C PRO A 309 -10.63 -16.04 10.73
N ALA A 310 -9.40 -16.33 11.17
CA ALA A 310 -8.59 -15.41 11.99
C ALA A 310 -8.03 -14.23 11.19
N PHE A 311 -8.11 -14.25 9.86
CA PHE A 311 -7.59 -13.25 8.95
C PHE A 311 -8.69 -12.44 8.30
N HIS A 312 -8.33 -11.34 7.62
CA HIS A 312 -9.30 -10.48 6.96
C HIS A 312 -10.15 -11.26 5.94
N PRO A 313 -11.50 -11.14 5.94
CA PRO A 313 -12.37 -11.96 5.10
C PRO A 313 -12.08 -11.85 3.60
N LYS A 314 -11.64 -10.70 3.12
CA LYS A 314 -11.27 -10.48 1.70
C LYS A 314 -10.07 -11.33 1.21
N TRP A 315 -9.33 -12.01 2.09
CA TRP A 315 -8.34 -13.00 1.66
C TRP A 315 -8.95 -14.19 0.89
N LYS A 316 -10.25 -14.47 1.11
CA LYS A 316 -10.98 -15.53 0.39
C LYS A 316 -11.17 -15.20 -1.08
N ASP A 317 -11.25 -13.90 -1.41
CA ASP A 317 -11.51 -13.40 -2.76
C ASP A 317 -10.22 -13.27 -3.59
N VAL A 318 -9.05 -13.34 -2.95
CA VAL A 318 -7.75 -13.20 -3.61
C VAL A 318 -7.50 -14.34 -4.59
N ASN A 319 -7.28 -13.97 -5.85
CA ASN A 319 -6.84 -14.89 -6.91
C ASN A 319 -5.36 -14.61 -7.25
N LEU A 320 -4.47 -15.49 -6.80
CA LEU A 320 -3.03 -15.37 -7.05
C LEU A 320 -2.66 -15.34 -8.54
N ALA A 321 -3.47 -15.97 -9.39
CA ALA A 321 -3.22 -16.05 -10.83
C ALA A 321 -3.81 -14.86 -11.62
N ALA A 322 -4.63 -14.02 -10.98
CA ALA A 322 -5.27 -12.88 -11.64
C ALA A 322 -4.24 -11.93 -12.26
N LYS A 323 -4.47 -11.56 -13.53
CA LYS A 323 -3.66 -10.56 -14.23
C LYS A 323 -4.19 -9.17 -13.94
N VAL A 324 -3.28 -8.25 -13.62
CA VAL A 324 -3.60 -6.84 -13.35
C VAL A 324 -3.31 -6.02 -14.59
N PRO A 325 -4.32 -5.42 -15.23
CA PRO A 325 -4.13 -4.61 -16.42
C PRO A 325 -3.16 -3.43 -16.17
N GLY A 326 -2.27 -3.18 -17.11
CA GLY A 326 -1.33 -2.06 -17.05
C GLY A 326 -0.15 -2.25 -16.10
N TRP A 327 -0.04 -3.38 -15.40
CA TRP A 327 1.07 -3.73 -14.51
C TRP A 327 1.82 -4.98 -15.00
N ASN A 328 3.13 -5.03 -14.78
CA ASN A 328 3.93 -6.23 -15.00
C ASN A 328 3.99 -7.05 -13.72
N ARG A 329 3.69 -8.35 -13.82
CA ARG A 329 3.91 -9.26 -12.70
C ARG A 329 5.41 -9.46 -12.47
N TYR A 330 5.80 -9.49 -11.20
CA TYR A 330 7.17 -9.77 -10.82
C TYR A 330 7.54 -11.19 -11.28
N TRP A 331 8.62 -11.32 -12.00
CA TRP A 331 8.97 -12.57 -12.69
C TRP A 331 9.12 -13.78 -11.74
N VAL A 332 9.59 -13.59 -10.49
CA VAL A 332 9.65 -14.66 -9.47
C VAL A 332 8.25 -15.18 -9.14
N ALA A 333 7.26 -14.29 -9.04
CA ALA A 333 5.86 -14.68 -8.79
C ALA A 333 5.26 -15.42 -9.99
N GLU A 334 5.57 -15.00 -11.21
CA GLU A 334 5.14 -15.67 -12.45
C GLU A 334 5.73 -17.10 -12.55
N GLU A 335 7.03 -17.23 -12.24
CA GLU A 335 7.70 -18.53 -12.20
C GLU A 335 7.07 -19.48 -11.16
N LYS A 336 6.80 -18.95 -9.96
CA LYS A 336 6.16 -19.73 -8.88
C LYS A 336 4.76 -20.21 -9.27
N LEU A 337 3.95 -19.37 -9.91
CA LEU A 337 2.64 -19.75 -10.45
C LEU A 337 2.76 -20.85 -11.50
N GLY A 338 3.74 -20.76 -12.40
CA GLY A 338 4.02 -21.78 -13.39
C GLY A 338 4.40 -23.13 -12.76
N GLN A 339 5.19 -23.12 -11.68
CA GLN A 339 5.54 -24.33 -10.93
C GLN A 339 4.29 -24.96 -10.27
N MET A 340 3.45 -24.16 -9.61
CA MET A 340 2.21 -24.63 -8.98
C MET A 340 1.25 -25.24 -9.99
N SER A 341 1.10 -24.62 -11.17
CA SER A 341 0.25 -25.15 -12.23
C SER A 341 0.74 -26.48 -12.76
N ARG A 342 2.05 -26.65 -12.96
CA ARG A 342 2.64 -27.94 -13.37
C ARG A 342 2.46 -29.02 -12.32
N ALA A 343 2.66 -28.69 -11.04
CA ALA A 343 2.47 -29.62 -9.94
C ALA A 343 1.01 -30.09 -9.80
N ALA A 344 0.05 -29.19 -10.02
CA ALA A 344 -1.38 -29.52 -10.01
C ALA A 344 -1.75 -30.47 -11.16
N VAL A 345 -1.21 -30.28 -12.36
CA VAL A 345 -1.43 -31.18 -13.51
C VAL A 345 -0.84 -32.56 -13.24
N SER A 346 0.41 -32.65 -12.78
CA SER A 346 1.06 -33.94 -12.50
C SER A 346 0.40 -34.70 -11.36
N SER A 347 -0.13 -34.02 -10.32
CA SER A 347 -0.87 -34.68 -9.25
C SER A 347 -2.22 -35.19 -9.73
N SER A 348 -2.92 -34.50 -10.61
CA SER A 348 -4.18 -34.98 -11.22
C SER A 348 -3.99 -36.15 -12.16
N GLU A 349 -2.88 -36.17 -12.90
CA GLU A 349 -2.51 -37.32 -13.74
C GLU A 349 -2.14 -38.56 -12.91
N ASN A 350 -1.36 -38.40 -11.84
CA ASN A 350 -1.06 -39.49 -10.92
C ASN A 350 -2.29 -40.03 -10.19
N GLN A 351 -3.23 -39.18 -9.81
CA GLN A 351 -4.47 -39.60 -9.15
C GLN A 351 -5.36 -40.43 -10.11
N ARG A 352 -5.43 -40.07 -11.38
CA ARG A 352 -6.11 -40.85 -12.42
C ARG A 352 -5.47 -42.21 -12.65
N HIS A 353 -4.15 -42.33 -12.50
CA HIS A 353 -3.42 -43.58 -12.59
C HIS A 353 -3.62 -44.51 -11.37
N ILE A 354 -3.86 -43.96 -10.17
CA ILE A 354 -4.05 -44.69 -8.92
C ILE A 354 -5.49 -45.18 -8.78
N ASP A 355 -6.48 -44.40 -9.20
CA ASP A 355 -7.91 -44.75 -9.06
C ASP A 355 -8.42 -45.81 -10.06
N GLY A 356 -7.59 -46.26 -11.02
CA GLY A 356 -7.87 -47.38 -11.90
C GLY A 356 -9.20 -47.28 -12.69
N SER A 357 -9.88 -46.16 -12.60
CA SER A 357 -11.08 -45.88 -13.40
C SER A 357 -10.64 -45.45 -14.80
N PRO A 358 -10.98 -46.20 -15.86
CA PRO A 358 -10.87 -45.65 -17.19
C PRO A 358 -11.75 -44.41 -17.21
N GLY A 359 -11.13 -43.24 -17.36
CA GLY A 359 -11.87 -42.03 -17.67
C GLY A 359 -12.86 -42.36 -18.76
N SER A 360 -14.15 -42.09 -18.58
CA SER A 360 -15.14 -42.55 -19.55
C SER A 360 -14.69 -41.99 -20.90
N ALA A 361 -14.66 -42.85 -21.91
CA ALA A 361 -14.30 -42.46 -23.30
C ALA A 361 -15.02 -41.18 -23.75
N LYS A 362 -16.10 -40.84 -23.08
CA LYS A 362 -16.93 -39.66 -23.24
C LYS A 362 -16.31 -38.37 -22.65
N GLU A 363 -15.50 -38.47 -21.56
CA GLU A 363 -14.80 -37.31 -20.99
C GLU A 363 -13.55 -36.94 -21.81
N ASP A 364 -12.86 -37.95 -22.33
CA ASP A 364 -11.72 -37.73 -23.23
C ASP A 364 -12.16 -37.15 -24.58
N GLU A 365 -13.34 -37.54 -25.04
CA GLU A 365 -13.96 -37.01 -26.26
C GLU A 365 -14.41 -35.57 -26.06
N LEU A 366 -15.07 -35.24 -24.96
CA LEU A 366 -15.45 -33.88 -24.56
C LEU A 366 -14.24 -32.94 -24.38
N MET A 367 -13.16 -33.44 -23.77
CA MET A 367 -11.92 -32.67 -23.62
C MET A 367 -11.25 -32.39 -24.97
N ARG A 368 -11.27 -33.36 -25.88
CA ARG A 368 -10.75 -33.20 -27.24
C ARG A 368 -11.59 -32.19 -28.03
N GLU A 369 -12.91 -32.28 -27.97
CA GLU A 369 -13.82 -31.32 -28.61
C GLU A 369 -13.63 -29.89 -28.04
N PHE A 370 -13.44 -29.74 -26.71
CA PHE A 370 -13.15 -28.48 -26.07
C PHE A 370 -11.81 -27.88 -26.54
N LEU A 371 -10.76 -28.69 -26.65
CA LEU A 371 -9.45 -28.23 -27.12
C LEU A 371 -9.48 -27.84 -28.61
N GLU A 372 -10.23 -28.56 -29.44
CA GLU A 372 -10.44 -28.23 -30.85
C GLU A 372 -11.28 -26.94 -31.01
N TRP A 373 -12.34 -26.78 -30.20
CA TRP A 373 -13.14 -25.55 -30.17
C TRP A 373 -12.27 -24.35 -29.79
N ARG A 374 -11.42 -24.45 -28.75
CA ARG A 374 -10.50 -23.42 -28.32
C ARG A 374 -9.46 -23.03 -29.38
N GLN A 375 -8.95 -24.01 -30.14
CA GLN A 375 -8.03 -23.74 -31.25
C GLN A 375 -8.73 -23.02 -32.43
N ARG A 376 -10.01 -23.26 -32.68
CA ARG A 376 -10.79 -22.55 -33.69
C ARG A 376 -11.12 -21.11 -33.29
N GLN A 377 -11.25 -20.80 -32.01
CA GLN A 377 -11.50 -19.46 -31.52
C GLN A 377 -10.22 -18.58 -31.46
N GLY A 378 -9.04 -19.19 -31.38
CA GLY A 378 -7.75 -18.48 -31.37
C GLY A 378 -7.20 -18.10 -32.74
N LYS A 379 -7.92 -18.40 -33.82
CA LYS A 379 -7.58 -18.13 -35.24
C LYS A 379 -8.48 -17.08 -35.92
N LYS A 380 -9.25 -16.33 -35.11
CA LYS A 380 -10.04 -15.18 -35.62
C LYS A 380 -9.50 -13.87 -35.05
#